data_fb0831f0432b385a196f865f904455a2
#
_entry.id   fb0831f0432b385a196f865f904455a2
#
_cell.length_a   1.000
_cell.length_b   1.000
_cell.length_c   1.000
_cell.angle_alpha   90.00
_cell.angle_beta   90.00
_cell.angle_gamma   90.00
#
_symmetry.space_group_name_H-M   'P 1'
#
loop_
_entity.id
_entity.type
_entity.pdbx_description
1 polymer ?
#
loop_
_entity_poly.entity_id
_entity_poly.type
_entity_poly.pdbx_seq_one_letter_code
_entity_poly.pdbx_strand_id
1 'polypeptide(L)'
;MKYSVLTLLILTFSLTKLQAQDYKKDSLQFKIITSIKYKSSNVEHIKLKKVLCDFCTEKQTEQLGLQALKLAALEQDDPKNKMKNGIKILSIYIRLSKIDFSAIK
;
A
#
# COMPACT_ATOMS: atom_id res chain seq x y z
N MET A 1 38.19 20.74 -14.84
CA MET A 1 36.77 20.79 -15.26
C MET A 1 36.06 19.44 -15.14
N LYS A 2 36.69 18.32 -15.53
CA LYS A 2 36.05 17.01 -15.39
C LYS A 2 35.71 16.63 -13.96
N TYR A 3 36.55 17.03 -13.02
CA TYR A 3 36.38 16.67 -11.61
C TYR A 3 35.25 17.44 -10.93
N SER A 4 35.00 18.68 -11.36
CA SER A 4 33.92 19.51 -10.79
C SER A 4 32.53 18.95 -11.13
N VAL A 5 32.34 18.44 -12.35
CA VAL A 5 31.06 17.88 -12.80
C VAL A 5 30.77 16.59 -12.03
N LEU A 6 31.75 15.74 -11.81
CA LEU A 6 31.62 14.50 -11.06
C LEU A 6 31.24 14.77 -9.61
N THR A 7 31.85 15.76 -8.98
CA THR A 7 31.54 16.13 -7.60
C THR A 7 30.10 16.65 -7.47
N LEU A 8 29.64 17.44 -8.43
CA LEU A 8 28.26 17.94 -8.46
C LEU A 8 27.23 16.82 -8.59
N LEU A 9 27.51 15.83 -9.43
CA LEU A 9 26.63 14.68 -9.59
C LEU A 9 26.50 13.86 -8.32
N ILE A 10 27.60 13.65 -7.58
CA ILE A 10 27.58 12.91 -6.32
C ILE A 10 26.75 13.66 -5.26
N LEU A 11 26.88 14.98 -5.19
CA LEU A 11 26.09 15.80 -4.28
C LEU A 11 24.60 15.73 -4.57
N THR A 12 24.21 15.71 -5.85
CA THR A 12 22.81 15.60 -6.25
C THR A 12 22.20 14.28 -5.81
N PHE A 13 22.93 13.17 -5.96
CA PHE A 13 22.50 11.86 -5.50
C PHE A 13 22.32 11.81 -3.99
N SER A 14 23.22 12.44 -3.24
CA SER A 14 23.13 12.48 -1.78
C SER A 14 21.89 13.23 -1.30
N LEU A 15 21.55 14.35 -1.94
CA LEU A 15 20.33 15.12 -1.63
C LEU A 15 19.06 14.30 -1.90
N THR A 16 19.02 13.55 -3.01
CA THR A 16 17.89 12.72 -3.33
C THR A 16 17.66 11.63 -2.27
N LYS A 17 18.73 11.02 -1.77
CA LYS A 17 18.63 10.01 -0.71
C LYS A 17 18.11 10.61 0.60
N LEU A 18 18.52 11.81 0.94
CA LEU A 18 18.04 12.49 2.14
C LEU A 18 16.54 12.77 2.08
N GLN A 19 16.05 13.22 0.92
CA GLN A 19 14.62 13.45 0.72
C GLN A 19 13.81 12.15 0.85
N ALA A 20 14.31 11.05 0.32
CA ALA A 20 13.67 9.75 0.42
C ALA A 20 13.59 9.27 1.88
N GLN A 21 14.64 9.52 2.69
CA GLN A 21 14.64 9.17 4.11
C GLN A 21 13.62 10.00 4.89
N ASP A 22 13.54 11.30 4.62
CA ASP A 22 12.59 12.19 5.29
C ASP A 22 11.15 11.77 4.96
N TYR A 23 10.88 11.41 3.72
CA TYR A 23 9.56 10.91 3.32
C TYR A 23 9.17 9.67 4.11
N LYS A 24 10.10 8.72 4.30
CA LYS A 24 9.84 7.50 5.05
C LYS A 24 9.56 7.77 6.53
N LYS A 25 10.23 8.77 7.12
CA LYS A 25 10.02 9.16 8.52
C LYS A 25 8.62 9.75 8.75
N ASP A 26 8.09 10.46 7.76
CA ASP A 26 6.82 11.15 7.89
C ASP A 26 5.64 10.35 7.35
N SER A 27 5.85 9.09 7.01
CA SER A 27 4.79 8.23 6.50
C SER A 27 4.59 7.00 7.38
N LEU A 28 3.37 6.47 7.35
CA LEU A 28 2.99 5.24 8.03
C LEU A 28 2.58 4.22 6.97
N GLN A 29 2.98 2.98 7.17
CA GLN A 29 2.62 1.88 6.29
C GLN A 29 1.72 0.91 7.03
N PHE A 30 0.60 0.56 6.40
CA PHE A 30 -0.38 -0.36 6.96
C PHE A 30 -0.48 -1.60 6.11
N LYS A 31 -0.66 -2.75 6.75
CA LYS A 31 -0.90 -4.01 6.07
C LYS A 31 -2.33 -4.44 6.33
N ILE A 32 -3.08 -4.66 5.26
CA ILE A 32 -4.47 -5.07 5.33
C ILE A 32 -4.62 -6.39 4.58
N ILE A 33 -5.28 -7.35 5.21
CA ILE A 33 -5.49 -8.67 4.62
C ILE A 33 -6.88 -8.69 4.00
N THR A 34 -6.94 -8.97 2.69
CA THR A 34 -8.18 -9.12 1.94
C THR A 34 -8.22 -10.50 1.31
N SER A 35 -9.40 -10.91 0.85
CA SER A 35 -9.56 -12.16 0.12
C SER A 35 -10.45 -11.96 -1.08
N ILE A 36 -10.12 -12.64 -2.18
CA ILE A 36 -10.94 -12.68 -3.39
C ILE A 36 -11.40 -14.11 -3.58
N LYS A 37 -12.70 -14.31 -3.64
CA LYS A 37 -13.26 -15.63 -3.90
C LYS A 37 -13.59 -15.77 -5.39
N TYR A 38 -13.06 -16.82 -6.00
CA TYR A 38 -13.27 -17.13 -7.40
C TYR A 38 -14.16 -18.35 -7.54
N LYS A 39 -15.07 -18.29 -8.50
CA LYS A 39 -15.93 -19.42 -8.88
C LYS A 39 -16.04 -19.45 -10.39
N SER A 40 -15.70 -20.58 -10.99
CA SER A 40 -15.70 -20.75 -12.45
C SER A 40 -14.90 -19.66 -13.16
N SER A 41 -13.74 -19.36 -12.62
CA SER A 41 -12.78 -18.34 -13.12
C SER A 41 -13.27 -16.89 -12.99
N ASN A 42 -14.39 -16.66 -12.34
CA ASN A 42 -14.96 -15.33 -12.12
C ASN A 42 -14.89 -14.96 -10.66
N VAL A 43 -14.76 -13.65 -10.38
CA VAL A 43 -14.78 -13.14 -9.03
C VAL A 43 -16.21 -13.20 -8.48
N GLU A 44 -16.40 -13.93 -7.38
CA GLU A 44 -17.69 -14.01 -6.71
C GLU A 44 -17.86 -12.88 -5.71
N HIS A 45 -16.83 -12.65 -4.87
CA HIS A 45 -16.83 -11.52 -3.96
C HIS A 45 -15.40 -11.24 -3.45
N ILE A 46 -15.23 -10.02 -2.92
CA ILE A 46 -13.99 -9.57 -2.30
C ILE A 46 -14.34 -9.20 -0.86
N LYS A 47 -13.57 -9.74 0.10
CA LYS A 47 -13.82 -9.52 1.53
C LYS A 47 -12.62 -8.90 2.21
N LEU A 48 -12.90 -8.04 3.19
CA LEU A 48 -11.91 -7.55 4.13
C LEU A 48 -11.74 -8.58 5.24
N LYS A 49 -10.52 -9.07 5.45
CA LYS A 49 -10.23 -10.05 6.50
C LYS A 49 -9.74 -9.38 7.77
N LYS A 50 -8.74 -8.51 7.67
CA LYS A 50 -8.14 -7.89 8.85
C LYS A 50 -7.37 -6.64 8.48
N VAL A 51 -7.48 -5.61 9.31
CA VAL A 51 -6.65 -4.42 9.24
C VAL A 51 -5.66 -4.52 10.40
N LEU A 52 -4.36 -4.57 10.06
CA LEU A 52 -3.31 -4.71 11.07
C LEU A 52 -2.88 -3.33 11.56
N CYS A 53 -3.59 -2.82 12.55
CA CYS A 53 -3.28 -1.54 13.16
C CYS A 53 -3.78 -1.53 14.61
N ASP A 54 -2.84 -1.52 15.57
CA ASP A 54 -3.18 -1.57 16.98
C ASP A 54 -3.58 -0.21 17.55
N PHE A 55 -3.16 0.88 16.89
CA PHE A 55 -3.36 2.24 17.39
C PHE A 55 -4.41 3.03 16.59
N CYS A 56 -5.06 2.40 15.61
CA CYS A 56 -6.07 3.06 14.80
C CYS A 56 -7.38 3.24 15.55
N THR A 57 -8.04 4.38 15.32
CA THR A 57 -9.42 4.55 15.74
C THR A 57 -10.32 3.67 14.86
N GLU A 58 -11.56 3.50 15.30
CA GLU A 58 -12.54 2.74 14.54
C GLU A 58 -12.74 3.31 13.14
N LYS A 59 -12.80 4.63 13.02
CA LYS A 59 -12.95 5.32 11.73
C LYS A 59 -11.72 5.16 10.84
N GLN A 60 -10.52 5.24 11.43
CA GLN A 60 -9.29 5.03 10.69
C GLN A 60 -9.22 3.60 10.16
N THR A 61 -9.58 2.62 10.97
CA THR A 61 -9.63 1.22 10.55
C THR A 61 -10.62 1.01 9.41
N GLU A 62 -11.78 1.64 9.50
CA GLU A 62 -12.81 1.56 8.46
C GLU A 62 -12.32 2.15 7.14
N GLN A 63 -11.72 3.33 7.16
CA GLN A 63 -11.21 3.98 5.95
C GLN A 63 -10.08 3.19 5.30
N LEU A 64 -9.16 2.66 6.10
CA LEU A 64 -8.10 1.81 5.59
C LEU A 64 -8.67 0.54 4.94
N GLY A 65 -9.68 -0.06 5.58
CA GLY A 65 -10.34 -1.23 5.04
C GLY A 65 -11.03 -0.96 3.71
N LEU A 66 -11.74 0.15 3.58
CA LEU A 66 -12.41 0.53 2.34
C LEU A 66 -11.40 0.77 1.22
N GLN A 67 -10.29 1.44 1.53
CA GLN A 67 -9.25 1.70 0.54
C GLN A 67 -8.59 0.39 0.09
N ALA A 68 -8.36 -0.53 1.04
CA ALA A 68 -7.77 -1.83 0.72
C ALA A 68 -8.70 -2.66 -0.19
N LEU A 69 -10.00 -2.60 0.04
CA LEU A 69 -10.96 -3.29 -0.83
C LEU A 69 -10.95 -2.73 -2.24
N LYS A 70 -10.81 -1.42 -2.42
CA LYS A 70 -10.67 -0.80 -3.73
C LYS A 70 -9.39 -1.27 -4.44
N LEU A 71 -8.29 -1.36 -3.71
CA LEU A 71 -7.02 -1.83 -4.26
C LEU A 71 -7.08 -3.31 -4.62
N ALA A 72 -7.75 -4.12 -3.79
CA ALA A 72 -7.93 -5.53 -4.07
C ALA A 72 -8.78 -5.73 -5.33
N ALA A 73 -9.78 -4.88 -5.55
CA ALA A 73 -10.60 -4.93 -6.75
C ALA A 73 -9.77 -4.67 -8.02
N LEU A 74 -8.75 -3.81 -7.93
CA LEU A 74 -7.84 -3.58 -9.04
C LEU A 74 -6.97 -4.80 -9.34
N GLU A 75 -6.66 -5.60 -8.31
CA GLU A 75 -5.82 -6.79 -8.44
C GLU A 75 -6.59 -8.02 -8.95
N GLN A 76 -7.92 -7.97 -8.98
CA GLN A 76 -8.72 -9.13 -9.37
C GLN A 76 -8.49 -9.56 -10.82
N ASP A 77 -8.11 -8.63 -11.70
CA ASP A 77 -7.89 -8.90 -13.12
C ASP A 77 -6.45 -9.29 -13.43
N ASP A 78 -5.55 -9.25 -12.45
CA ASP A 78 -4.17 -9.66 -12.63
C ASP A 78 -4.11 -11.18 -12.83
N PRO A 79 -3.52 -11.68 -13.95
CA PRO A 79 -3.42 -13.13 -14.20
C PRO A 79 -2.75 -13.90 -13.07
N LYS A 80 -1.86 -13.27 -12.31
CA LYS A 80 -1.18 -13.89 -11.17
C LYS A 80 -2.14 -14.27 -10.06
N ASN A 81 -3.25 -13.53 -9.93
CA ASN A 81 -4.22 -13.71 -8.85
C ASN A 81 -5.39 -14.59 -9.25
N LYS A 82 -5.65 -14.75 -10.55
CA LYS A 82 -6.81 -15.49 -11.02
C LYS A 82 -6.74 -16.98 -10.70
N MET A 83 -7.84 -17.51 -10.23
CA MET A 83 -8.02 -18.93 -9.92
C MET A 83 -9.31 -19.43 -10.58
N LYS A 84 -9.36 -20.71 -10.87
CA LYS A 84 -10.59 -21.32 -11.40
C LYS A 84 -11.66 -21.40 -10.30
N ASN A 85 -11.29 -21.92 -9.16
CA ASN A 85 -12.12 -21.98 -7.96
C ASN A 85 -11.22 -21.84 -6.74
N GLY A 86 -11.66 -21.09 -5.77
CA GLY A 86 -10.92 -20.96 -4.52
C GLY A 86 -10.86 -19.53 -4.01
N ILE A 87 -10.05 -19.36 -2.97
CA ILE A 87 -9.89 -18.07 -2.30
C ILE A 87 -8.44 -17.63 -2.42
N LYS A 88 -8.23 -16.45 -2.94
CA LYS A 88 -6.90 -15.82 -3.00
C LYS A 88 -6.80 -14.80 -1.88
N ILE A 89 -5.79 -14.98 -1.02
CA ILE A 89 -5.50 -14.02 0.05
C ILE A 89 -4.51 -13.00 -0.47
N LEU A 90 -4.85 -11.72 -0.32
CA LEU A 90 -4.01 -10.61 -0.74
C LEU A 90 -3.62 -9.76 0.45
N SER A 91 -2.33 -9.48 0.56
CA SER A 91 -1.82 -8.49 1.51
C SER A 91 -1.73 -7.15 0.79
N ILE A 92 -2.53 -6.21 1.23
CA ILE A 92 -2.57 -4.87 0.65
C ILE A 92 -1.79 -3.93 1.55
N TYR A 93 -0.85 -3.21 0.97
CA TYR A 93 -0.03 -2.25 1.70
C TYR A 93 -0.46 -0.85 1.33
N ILE A 94 -0.80 -0.06 2.35
CA ILE A 94 -1.22 1.33 2.19
C ILE A 94 -0.23 2.20 2.94
N ARG A 95 0.30 3.22 2.26
CA ARG A 95 1.20 4.19 2.88
C ARG A 95 0.52 5.55 2.90
N LEU A 96 0.43 6.13 4.08
CA LEU A 96 -0.14 7.46 4.29
C LEU A 96 0.88 8.32 5.02
N SER A 97 0.88 9.63 4.71
CA SER A 97 1.61 10.57 5.54
C SER A 97 0.97 10.62 6.93
N LYS A 98 1.75 10.98 7.94
CA LYS A 98 1.21 11.13 9.29
C LYS A 98 0.10 12.17 9.34
N ILE A 99 0.21 13.22 8.54
CA ILE A 99 -0.80 14.28 8.47
C ILE A 99 -2.10 13.73 7.91
N ASP A 100 -2.05 12.99 6.79
CA ASP A 100 -3.23 12.40 6.16
C ASP A 100 -3.90 11.39 7.08
N PHE A 101 -3.11 10.58 7.78
CA PHE A 101 -3.64 9.61 8.73
C PHE A 101 -4.36 10.30 9.89
N SER A 102 -3.77 11.37 10.43
CA SER A 102 -4.37 12.12 11.53
C SER A 102 -5.65 12.83 11.11
N ALA A 103 -5.80 13.16 9.83
CA ALA A 103 -7.00 13.82 9.31
C ALA A 103 -8.21 12.89 9.27
N ILE A 104 -8.02 11.59 9.34
CA ILE A 104 -9.12 10.62 9.42
C ILE A 104 -9.66 10.62 10.84
N LYS A 105 -10.86 11.15 11.02
CA LYS A 105 -11.48 11.27 12.35
C LYS A 105 -12.80 10.53 12.46
#